data_cc14b92a3d8305092ec56b3e35d65d6d
#
_entry.id   cc14b92a3d8305092ec56b3e35d65d6d
#
_cell.length_a   1.000
_cell.length_b   1.000
_cell.length_c   1.000
_cell.angle_alpha   90.00
_cell.angle_beta   90.00
_cell.angle_gamma   90.00
#
_symmetry.space_group_name_H-M   'P 1'
#
loop_
_entity.id
_entity.type
_entity.pdbx_description
1 polymer ?
#
loop_
_entity_poly.entity_id
_entity_poly.type
_entity_poly.pdbx_seq_one_letter_code
_entity_poly.pdbx_strand_id
1 'polypeptide(L)'
;MAKKKKLTVAVIDTETTMRNEHSHLIFDFAFVIGNVYDDNSADCLEKNYLIKDTLADPENFIFTYTDNETGNRVPYSLDSRYKKSLDRWANGERYEVATWEYAYKQFWDYCSRMGVDVITAYNINFDLKA
;
A
#
# COMPACT_ATOMS: atom_id res chain seq x y z
N MET A 1 -1.91 35.87 11.13
CA MET A 1 -0.97 35.04 11.87
C MET A 1 -0.86 33.65 11.24
N ALA A 2 0.35 33.15 11.20
CA ALA A 2 0.55 31.78 10.71
C ALA A 2 -0.08 30.77 11.70
N LYS A 3 -0.73 29.76 11.15
CA LYS A 3 -1.29 28.66 11.93
C LYS A 3 -0.17 27.88 12.60
N LYS A 4 -0.38 27.50 13.84
CA LYS A 4 0.59 26.69 14.57
C LYS A 4 0.26 25.22 14.36
N LYS A 5 1.27 24.45 13.94
CA LYS A 5 1.15 23.01 13.75
C LYS A 5 0.99 22.31 15.10
N LYS A 6 -0.03 21.47 15.22
CA LYS A 6 -0.37 20.72 16.42
C LYS A 6 0.18 19.30 16.35
N LEU A 7 0.04 18.65 15.20
CA LEU A 7 0.36 17.24 15.02
C LEU A 7 0.58 16.94 13.54
N THR A 8 1.53 16.08 13.24
CA THR A 8 1.72 15.53 11.89
C THR A 8 1.53 14.03 11.95
N VAL A 9 0.61 13.53 11.12
CA VAL A 9 0.20 12.12 11.11
C VAL A 9 0.44 11.52 9.74
N ALA A 10 1.02 10.35 9.68
CA ALA A 10 1.12 9.56 8.47
C ALA A 10 0.13 8.39 8.53
N VAL A 11 -0.67 8.23 7.50
CA VAL A 11 -1.63 7.13 7.36
C VAL A 11 -1.21 6.29 6.18
N ILE A 12 -1.04 5.00 6.40
CA ILE A 12 -0.63 4.02 5.40
C ILE A 12 -1.84 3.19 4.98
N ASP A 13 -1.94 2.92 3.68
CA ASP A 13 -2.90 1.97 3.13
C ASP A 13 -2.19 1.09 2.12
N THR A 14 -2.34 -0.22 2.25
CA THR A 14 -1.70 -1.19 1.36
C THR A 14 -2.73 -2.16 0.80
N GLU A 15 -2.48 -2.60 -0.44
CA GLU A 15 -3.13 -3.76 -1.01
C GLU A 15 -2.09 -4.85 -1.20
N THR A 16 -2.40 -6.04 -0.73
CA THR A 16 -1.48 -7.17 -0.76
C THR A 16 -2.04 -8.32 -1.57
N THR A 17 -1.15 -9.17 -2.06
CA THR A 17 -1.57 -10.40 -2.71
C THR A 17 -2.13 -11.35 -1.66
N MET A 18 -3.03 -12.22 -2.11
CA MET A 18 -3.58 -13.28 -1.26
C MET A 18 -3.23 -14.65 -1.82
N ARG A 19 -1.99 -14.77 -2.28
CA ARG A 19 -1.49 -16.02 -2.87
C ARG A 19 -1.65 -17.20 -1.94
N ASN A 20 -1.33 -16.99 -0.66
CA ASN A 20 -1.60 -17.94 0.43
C ASN A 20 -1.56 -17.22 1.76
N GLU A 21 -1.95 -17.89 2.82
CA GLU A 21 -2.04 -17.33 4.17
C GLU A 21 -0.69 -16.89 4.78
N HIS A 22 0.43 -17.35 4.22
CA HIS A 22 1.76 -17.07 4.74
C HIS A 22 2.60 -16.16 3.84
N SER A 23 2.09 -15.77 2.68
CA SER A 23 2.88 -15.07 1.68
C SER A 23 2.08 -13.93 1.06
N HIS A 24 2.04 -12.83 1.80
CA HIS A 24 1.39 -11.59 1.34
C HIS A 24 2.46 -10.64 0.84
N LEU A 25 2.37 -10.25 -0.42
CA LEU A 25 3.27 -9.27 -1.03
C LEU A 25 2.49 -8.00 -1.34
N ILE A 26 3.06 -6.86 -0.99
CA ILE A 26 2.44 -5.57 -1.27
C ILE A 26 2.57 -5.28 -2.77
N PHE A 27 1.48 -4.92 -3.42
CA PHE A 27 1.49 -4.48 -4.81
C PHE A 27 0.98 -3.04 -5.00
N ASP A 28 0.26 -2.51 -4.01
CA ASP A 28 -0.23 -1.14 -4.01
C ASP A 28 0.08 -0.56 -2.63
N PHE A 29 0.84 0.53 -2.61
CA PHE A 29 1.26 1.18 -1.39
C PHE A 29 0.94 2.66 -1.47
N ALA A 30 0.12 3.12 -0.55
CA ALA A 30 -0.27 4.52 -0.47
C ALA A 30 -0.02 5.07 0.92
N PHE A 31 0.30 6.35 1.00
CA PHE A 31 0.35 7.05 2.28
C PHE A 31 -0.11 8.48 2.12
N VAL A 32 -0.68 8.98 3.19
CA VAL A 32 -1.07 10.39 3.33
C VAL A 32 -0.36 10.93 4.56
N ILE A 33 0.30 12.06 4.41
CA ILE A 33 0.89 12.76 5.56
C ILE A 33 0.14 14.05 5.74
N GLY A 34 -0.51 14.21 6.88
CA GLY A 34 -1.34 15.36 7.20
C GLY A 34 -0.77 16.17 8.34
N ASN A 35 -0.72 17.49 8.16
CA ASN A 35 -0.44 18.41 9.25
C ASN A 35 -1.76 18.91 9.81
N VAL A 36 -1.98 18.72 11.10
CA VAL A 36 -3.15 19.24 11.80
C VAL A 36 -2.73 20.49 12.56
N TYR A 37 -3.48 21.55 12.39
CA TYR A 37 -3.18 22.85 13.00
C TYR A 37 -4.05 23.14 14.22
N ASP A 38 -3.69 24.14 14.98
CA ASP A 38 -4.36 24.51 16.23
C ASP A 38 -5.83 24.97 16.04
N ASP A 39 -6.19 25.41 14.85
CA ASP A 39 -7.56 25.77 14.49
C ASP A 39 -8.39 24.57 13.96
N ASN A 40 -7.85 23.34 14.08
CA ASN A 40 -8.43 22.10 13.58
C ASN A 40 -8.49 21.98 12.04
N SER A 41 -7.86 22.91 11.31
CA SER A 41 -7.65 22.72 9.88
C SER A 41 -6.52 21.75 9.63
N ALA A 42 -6.46 21.18 8.43
CA ALA A 42 -5.40 20.25 8.03
C ALA A 42 -5.02 20.47 6.58
N ASP A 43 -3.76 20.23 6.28
CA ASP A 43 -3.29 20.04 4.91
C ASP A 43 -2.66 18.66 4.79
N CYS A 44 -2.56 18.14 3.57
CA CYS A 44 -2.01 16.81 3.40
C CYS A 44 -1.25 16.65 2.09
N LEU A 45 -0.32 15.72 2.12
CA LEU A 45 0.44 15.21 0.99
C LEU A 45 0.04 13.75 0.78
N GLU A 46 -0.29 13.37 -0.45
CA GLU A 46 -0.66 12.00 -0.79
C GLU A 46 0.30 11.43 -1.82
N LYS A 47 0.72 10.18 -1.62
CA LYS A 47 1.56 9.43 -2.56
C LYS A 47 1.00 8.03 -2.75
N ASN A 48 1.03 7.54 -4.00
CA ASN A 48 0.54 6.22 -4.37
C ASN A 48 1.57 5.54 -5.24
N TYR A 49 1.95 4.30 -4.88
CA TYR A 49 2.94 3.52 -5.62
C TYR A 49 2.36 2.16 -6.00
N LEU A 50 2.53 1.79 -7.26
CA LEU A 50 2.37 0.41 -7.70
C LEU A 50 3.73 -0.26 -7.65
N ILE A 51 3.80 -1.39 -6.98
CA ILE A 51 5.07 -2.07 -6.70
C ILE A 51 5.38 -3.03 -7.85
N LYS A 52 6.28 -2.60 -8.73
CA LYS A 52 6.59 -3.34 -9.97
C LYS A 52 7.17 -4.71 -9.72
N ASP A 53 7.89 -4.92 -8.63
CA ASP A 53 8.47 -6.22 -8.29
C ASP A 53 7.37 -7.27 -8.11
N THR A 54 6.29 -6.88 -7.44
CA THR A 54 5.14 -7.77 -7.21
C THR A 54 4.28 -7.90 -8.45
N LEU A 55 4.08 -6.80 -9.19
CA LEU A 55 3.25 -6.79 -10.39
C LEU A 55 3.88 -7.53 -11.58
N ALA A 56 5.20 -7.67 -11.58
CA ALA A 56 5.93 -8.33 -12.65
C ALA A 56 5.61 -9.81 -12.79
N ASP A 57 5.18 -10.46 -11.71
CA ASP A 57 4.87 -11.88 -11.71
C ASP A 57 3.38 -12.12 -11.48
N PRO A 58 2.63 -12.49 -12.53
CA PRO A 58 1.18 -12.77 -12.42
C PRO A 58 0.85 -13.89 -11.43
N GLU A 59 1.78 -14.81 -11.17
CA GLU A 59 1.55 -15.90 -10.23
C GLU A 59 1.35 -15.40 -8.80
N ASN A 60 1.85 -14.22 -8.47
CA ASN A 60 1.61 -13.59 -7.16
C ASN A 60 0.12 -13.30 -6.92
N PHE A 61 -0.68 -13.28 -7.98
CA PHE A 61 -2.10 -12.90 -7.93
C PHE A 61 -3.04 -14.08 -8.20
N ILE A 62 -2.52 -15.30 -8.20
CA ILE A 62 -3.34 -16.50 -8.40
C ILE A 62 -3.80 -17.03 -7.04
N PHE A 63 -5.11 -17.07 -6.85
CA PHE A 63 -5.70 -17.72 -5.68
C PHE A 63 -5.57 -19.22 -5.83
N THR A 64 -5.27 -19.89 -4.72
CA THR A 64 -5.26 -21.35 -4.67
C THR A 64 -6.20 -21.82 -3.56
N TYR A 65 -6.75 -23.00 -3.73
CA TYR A 65 -7.51 -23.69 -2.70
C TYR A 65 -7.03 -25.13 -2.56
N THR A 66 -7.29 -25.72 -1.42
CA THR A 66 -6.97 -27.14 -1.19
C THR A 66 -8.18 -27.98 -1.61
N ASP A 67 -7.96 -28.88 -2.56
CA ASP A 67 -8.98 -29.86 -2.95
C ASP A 67 -9.12 -30.88 -1.82
N ASN A 68 -10.33 -30.97 -1.26
CA ASN A 68 -10.61 -31.86 -0.12
C ASN A 68 -10.52 -33.35 -0.49
N GLU A 69 -10.68 -33.70 -1.76
CA GLU A 69 -10.60 -35.11 -2.22
C GLU A 69 -9.17 -35.56 -2.42
N THR A 70 -8.32 -34.70 -2.98
CA THR A 70 -6.94 -35.06 -3.32
C THR A 70 -5.91 -34.52 -2.32
N GLY A 71 -6.25 -33.52 -1.53
CA GLY A 71 -5.33 -32.80 -0.65
C GLY A 71 -4.37 -31.87 -1.38
N ASN A 72 -4.52 -31.72 -2.70
CA ASN A 72 -3.63 -30.88 -3.50
C ASN A 72 -4.12 -29.44 -3.53
N ARG A 73 -3.15 -28.50 -3.67
CA ARG A 73 -3.45 -27.08 -3.92
C ARG A 73 -3.75 -26.90 -5.40
N VAL A 74 -4.90 -26.29 -5.68
CA VAL A 74 -5.40 -26.10 -7.04
C VAL A 74 -5.56 -24.61 -7.32
N PRO A 75 -5.12 -24.11 -8.49
CA PRO A 75 -5.35 -22.71 -8.87
C PRO A 75 -6.85 -22.44 -9.00
N TYR A 76 -7.30 -21.35 -8.41
CA TYR A 76 -8.72 -20.98 -8.45
C TYR A 76 -9.00 -19.89 -9.49
N SER A 77 -8.39 -18.74 -9.32
CA SER A 77 -8.58 -17.62 -10.25
C SER A 77 -7.46 -16.59 -10.08
N LEU A 78 -7.30 -15.75 -11.10
CA LEU A 78 -6.43 -14.59 -11.02
C LEU A 78 -7.11 -13.53 -10.15
N ASP A 79 -6.35 -12.91 -9.24
CA ASP A 79 -6.87 -11.86 -8.39
C ASP A 79 -7.36 -10.68 -9.24
N SER A 80 -8.64 -10.33 -9.09
CA SER A 80 -9.25 -9.21 -9.84
C SER A 80 -8.57 -7.87 -9.56
N ARG A 81 -7.97 -7.70 -8.39
CA ARG A 81 -7.24 -6.48 -8.02
C ARG A 81 -5.98 -6.30 -8.85
N TYR A 82 -5.34 -7.39 -9.26
CA TYR A 82 -4.20 -7.34 -10.18
C TYR A 82 -4.57 -6.67 -11.49
N LYS A 83 -5.67 -7.12 -12.10
CA LYS A 83 -6.17 -6.55 -13.35
C LYS A 83 -6.53 -5.09 -13.17
N LYS A 84 -7.19 -4.74 -12.07
CA LYS A 84 -7.59 -3.37 -11.75
C LYS A 84 -6.37 -2.45 -11.60
N SER A 85 -5.31 -2.92 -10.95
CA SER A 85 -4.07 -2.16 -10.80
C SER A 85 -3.37 -1.93 -12.12
N LEU A 86 -3.35 -2.93 -13.01
CA LEU A 86 -2.79 -2.77 -14.35
C LEU A 86 -3.58 -1.76 -15.18
N ASP A 87 -4.92 -1.80 -15.06
CA ASP A 87 -5.79 -0.86 -15.77
C ASP A 87 -5.56 0.58 -15.30
N ARG A 88 -5.43 0.78 -14.01
CA ARG A 88 -5.11 2.10 -13.44
C ARG A 88 -3.78 2.62 -13.95
N TRP A 89 -2.78 1.80 -13.97
CA TRP A 89 -1.46 2.16 -14.51
C TRP A 89 -1.56 2.52 -15.98
N ALA A 90 -2.22 1.67 -16.78
CA ALA A 90 -2.39 1.91 -18.22
C ALA A 90 -3.15 3.22 -18.51
N ASN A 91 -4.06 3.60 -17.63
CA ASN A 91 -4.85 4.84 -17.77
C ASN A 91 -4.15 6.09 -17.25
N GLY A 92 -2.91 5.96 -16.76
CA GLY A 92 -2.12 7.10 -16.27
C GLY A 92 -2.66 7.75 -15.02
N GLU A 93 -3.36 7.00 -14.17
CA GLU A 93 -3.81 7.52 -12.89
C GLU A 93 -2.62 7.86 -11.99
N ARG A 94 -2.89 8.55 -10.86
CA ARG A 94 -1.89 9.11 -9.96
C ARG A 94 -1.05 8.06 -9.22
N TYR A 95 -0.47 7.13 -9.97
CA TYR A 95 0.40 6.11 -9.40
C TYR A 95 1.80 6.25 -9.97
N GLU A 96 2.79 6.24 -9.10
CA GLU A 96 4.16 5.99 -9.51
C GLU A 96 4.38 4.48 -9.51
N VAL A 97 5.05 3.97 -10.54
CA VAL A 97 5.47 2.57 -10.59
C VAL A 97 6.90 2.51 -10.07
N ALA A 98 7.11 1.76 -9.01
CA ALA A 98 8.40 1.74 -8.31
C ALA A 98 8.67 0.37 -7.70
N THR A 99 9.94 0.14 -7.34
CA THR A 99 10.29 -1.01 -6.50
C THR A 99 9.78 -0.78 -5.08
N TRP A 100 9.60 -1.87 -4.34
CA TRP A 100 9.24 -1.75 -2.93
C TRP A 100 10.32 -1.00 -2.14
N GLU A 101 11.58 -1.28 -2.41
CA GLU A 101 12.70 -0.60 -1.76
C GLU A 101 12.63 0.92 -1.94
N TYR A 102 12.35 1.38 -3.16
CA TYR A 102 12.20 2.81 -3.46
C TYR A 102 11.00 3.41 -2.73
N ALA A 103 9.83 2.77 -2.82
CA ALA A 103 8.60 3.26 -2.19
C ALA A 103 8.74 3.34 -0.65
N TYR A 104 9.32 2.32 -0.05
CA TYR A 104 9.58 2.25 1.37
C TYR A 104 10.52 3.38 1.82
N LYS A 105 11.59 3.58 1.08
CA LYS A 105 12.55 4.66 1.36
C LYS A 105 11.89 6.03 1.24
N GLN A 106 11.09 6.25 0.20
CA GLN A 106 10.36 7.50 0.01
C GLN A 106 9.44 7.80 1.20
N PHE A 107 8.71 6.78 1.68
CA PHE A 107 7.85 6.94 2.85
C PHE A 107 8.64 7.48 4.06
N TRP A 108 9.74 6.84 4.40
CA TRP A 108 10.55 7.25 5.55
C TRP A 108 11.22 8.60 5.35
N ASP A 109 11.65 8.92 4.14
CA ASP A 109 12.21 10.23 3.82
C ASP A 109 11.17 11.34 4.01
N TYR A 110 9.94 11.13 3.57
CA TYR A 110 8.85 12.08 3.78
C TYR A 110 8.51 12.22 5.26
N CYS A 111 8.43 11.11 5.99
CA CYS A 111 8.17 11.14 7.43
C CYS A 111 9.23 11.96 8.17
N SER A 112 10.48 11.77 7.83
CA SER A 112 11.61 12.49 8.44
C SER A 112 11.57 13.99 8.11
N ARG A 113 11.38 14.32 6.82
CA ARG A 113 11.37 15.73 6.39
C ARG A 113 10.16 16.50 6.92
N MET A 114 9.03 15.85 7.05
CA MET A 114 7.80 16.50 7.52
C MET A 114 7.62 16.43 9.04
N GLY A 115 8.51 15.74 9.74
CA GLY A 115 8.45 15.63 11.19
C GLY A 115 7.20 14.89 11.67
N VAL A 116 6.95 13.71 11.11
CA VAL A 116 5.78 12.90 11.48
C VAL A 116 5.85 12.47 12.94
N ASP A 117 4.81 12.74 13.69
CA ASP A 117 4.69 12.40 15.11
C ASP A 117 4.07 11.03 15.34
N VAL A 118 3.12 10.65 14.47
CA VAL A 118 2.33 9.41 14.62
C VAL A 118 2.19 8.75 13.26
N ILE A 119 2.40 7.44 13.22
CA ILE A 119 2.14 6.61 12.05
C ILE A 119 0.99 5.68 12.38
N THR A 120 -0.01 5.63 11.51
CA THR A 120 -1.14 4.71 11.64
C THR A 120 -1.47 4.10 10.29
N ALA A 121 -2.36 3.12 10.27
CA ALA A 121 -2.76 2.43 9.06
C ALA A 121 -4.25 2.12 9.11
N TYR A 122 -4.86 2.01 7.92
CA TYR A 122 -6.28 1.65 7.81
C TYR A 122 -6.56 0.29 8.45
N ASN A 123 -5.66 -0.67 8.23
CA ASN A 123 -5.68 -1.96 8.92
C ASN A 123 -4.30 -2.21 9.54
N ILE A 124 -4.06 -1.64 10.71
CA ILE A 124 -2.74 -1.55 11.32
C ILE A 124 -2.09 -2.93 11.54
N ASN A 125 -2.87 -3.93 11.94
CA ASN A 125 -2.33 -5.27 12.21
C ASN A 125 -1.86 -5.97 10.94
N PHE A 126 -2.53 -5.74 9.83
CA PHE A 126 -2.23 -6.35 8.54
C PHE A 126 -1.13 -5.57 7.81
N ASP A 127 -1.27 -4.25 7.72
CA ASP A 127 -0.35 -3.41 6.95
C ASP A 127 1.05 -3.39 7.55
N LEU A 128 1.19 -3.40 8.87
CA LEU A 128 2.49 -3.39 9.52
C LEU A 128 3.20 -4.74 9.47
N LYS A 129 2.49 -5.82 9.17
CA LYS A 129 3.07 -7.16 9.01
C LYS A 129 3.48 -7.48 7.58
N ALA A 130 2.95 -6.76 6.62
CA ALA A 130 3.18 -7.01 5.20
C ALA A 130 4.61 -6.55 4.70
#